data_e275c734e13a2a0510959fa7b0074c23
#
_entry.id   e275c734e13a2a0510959fa7b0074c23
#
_cell.length_a   1.000
_cell.length_b   1.000
_cell.length_c   1.000
_cell.angle_alpha   90.00
_cell.angle_beta   90.00
_cell.angle_gamma   90.00
#
_symmetry.space_group_name_H-M   'P 1'
#
loop_
_entity.id
_entity.type
_entity.pdbx_description
1 polymer ?
#
loop_
_entity_poly.entity_id
_entity_poly.type
_entity_poly.pdbx_seq_one_letter_code
_entity_poly.pdbx_strand_id
1 'polypeptide(L)'
;MQAVSGAGYPGVASMDIVDNVMPYIAGEEPKVETEAQKILGTISNGAVKKADFAVSAQCFRVNVIDGHMASVRVRLKNTTTLEDVVDAMRTFPSLDLHSSPKRLIEVTDEPSRPQTRLDRDNGNGMSITVGRVFPDNVFDYRFVALSHNTVRGAAGSAILNAELLIDKRMI
;
A
#
# COMPACT_ATOMS: atom_id res chain seq x y z
N MET A 1 -1.41 9.02 3.83
CA MET A 1 -2.56 9.89 3.48
C MET A 1 -3.68 9.01 2.96
N GLN A 2 -4.86 9.13 3.53
CA GLN A 2 -6.01 8.28 3.21
C GLN A 2 -7.14 9.09 2.59
N ALA A 3 -7.77 8.54 1.56
CA ALA A 3 -8.90 9.13 0.85
C ALA A 3 -10.18 9.13 1.72
N VAL A 4 -11.13 10.00 1.39
CA VAL A 4 -12.41 10.13 2.11
C VAL A 4 -13.26 8.86 2.02
N SER A 5 -13.20 8.10 0.92
CA SER A 5 -13.92 6.84 0.76
C SER A 5 -13.54 5.78 1.80
N GLY A 6 -12.34 5.84 2.38
CA GLY A 6 -11.93 4.96 3.47
C GLY A 6 -12.65 5.20 4.80
N ALA A 7 -13.40 6.28 4.95
CA ALA A 7 -14.16 6.56 6.17
C ALA A 7 -15.46 5.74 6.31
N GLY A 8 -15.91 5.10 5.22
CA GLY A 8 -17.18 4.37 5.20
C GLY A 8 -18.40 5.31 5.25
N TYR A 9 -19.59 4.74 5.40
CA TYR A 9 -20.83 5.52 5.56
C TYR A 9 -21.04 5.89 7.03
N PRO A 10 -21.49 7.10 7.37
CA PRO A 10 -21.86 8.24 6.51
C PRO A 10 -20.69 9.03 5.93
N GLY A 11 -19.46 8.60 6.11
CA GLY A 11 -18.27 9.28 5.64
C GLY A 11 -17.81 10.43 6.53
N VAL A 12 -16.99 11.30 5.98
CA VAL A 12 -16.57 12.55 6.61
C VAL A 12 -17.49 13.67 6.12
N ALA A 13 -17.97 14.52 7.03
CA ALA A 13 -18.77 15.67 6.64
C ALA A 13 -17.99 16.56 5.65
N SER A 14 -18.65 16.99 4.56
CA SER A 14 -17.95 17.68 3.48
C SER A 14 -17.27 18.98 3.92
N MET A 15 -17.88 19.70 4.86
CA MET A 15 -17.29 20.92 5.42
C MET A 15 -16.09 20.65 6.33
N ASP A 16 -15.92 19.43 6.81
CA ASP A 16 -14.77 19.06 7.64
C ASP A 16 -13.54 18.73 6.79
N ILE A 17 -13.73 18.29 5.54
CA ILE A 17 -12.63 17.81 4.69
C ILE A 17 -12.37 18.68 3.45
N VAL A 18 -13.34 19.47 2.96
CA VAL A 18 -13.09 20.38 1.85
C VAL A 18 -12.12 21.47 2.29
N ASP A 19 -11.07 21.70 1.49
CA ASP A 19 -9.97 22.62 1.81
C ASP A 19 -9.29 22.34 3.16
N ASN A 20 -9.25 21.06 3.58
CA ASN A 20 -8.73 20.67 4.87
C ASN A 20 -7.94 19.34 4.81
N VAL A 21 -7.06 19.13 5.79
CA VAL A 21 -6.35 17.88 6.09
C VAL A 21 -6.54 17.56 7.56
N MET A 22 -7.12 16.41 7.87
CA MET A 22 -7.31 15.96 9.25
C MET A 22 -6.13 15.06 9.67
N PRO A 23 -5.29 15.46 10.62
CA PRO A 23 -4.10 14.71 11.05
C PRO A 23 -4.45 13.60 12.06
N TYR A 24 -5.60 12.98 11.92
CA TYR A 24 -6.09 11.94 12.81
C TYR A 24 -7.11 11.03 12.13
N ILE A 25 -6.89 9.73 12.29
CA ILE A 25 -7.87 8.69 11.94
C ILE A 25 -7.88 7.68 13.10
N ALA A 26 -9.03 7.54 13.77
CA ALA A 26 -9.14 6.73 14.97
C ALA A 26 -8.68 5.29 14.74
N GLY A 27 -7.70 4.83 15.54
CA GLY A 27 -7.19 3.45 15.51
C GLY A 27 -6.32 3.07 14.32
N GLU A 28 -6.10 3.97 13.35
CA GLU A 28 -5.41 3.61 12.11
C GLU A 28 -3.89 3.46 12.29
N GLU A 29 -3.25 4.34 13.05
CA GLU A 29 -1.81 4.29 13.26
C GLU A 29 -1.34 2.98 13.93
N PRO A 30 -1.92 2.57 15.09
CA PRO A 30 -1.58 1.28 15.69
C PRO A 30 -1.86 0.08 14.77
N LYS A 31 -2.90 0.17 13.95
CA LYS A 31 -3.24 -0.85 12.96
C LYS A 31 -2.15 -0.98 11.90
N VAL A 32 -1.73 0.13 11.27
CA VAL A 32 -0.65 0.13 10.27
C VAL A 32 0.65 -0.44 10.86
N GLU A 33 1.00 -0.04 12.08
CA GLU A 33 2.22 -0.47 12.75
C GLU A 33 2.23 -1.97 13.07
N THR A 34 1.09 -2.51 13.49
CA THR A 34 1.00 -3.93 13.89
C THR A 34 0.68 -4.88 12.73
N GLU A 35 -0.14 -4.46 11.76
CA GLU A 35 -0.51 -5.31 10.63
C GLU A 35 0.66 -5.54 9.68
N ALA A 36 1.52 -4.54 9.44
CA ALA A 36 2.72 -4.70 8.64
C ALA A 36 3.62 -5.84 9.18
N GLN A 37 3.85 -5.86 10.50
CA GLN A 37 4.61 -6.93 11.16
C GLN A 37 3.92 -8.29 11.07
N LYS A 38 2.57 -8.33 11.12
CA LYS A 38 1.79 -9.55 11.00
C LYS A 38 1.85 -10.11 9.58
N ILE A 39 1.65 -9.26 8.55
CA ILE A 39 1.62 -9.66 7.13
C ILE A 39 2.98 -10.21 6.69
N LEU A 40 4.07 -9.57 7.12
CA LEU A 40 5.44 -9.97 6.81
C LEU A 40 6.02 -10.98 7.83
N GLY A 41 5.17 -11.48 8.72
CA GLY A 41 5.54 -12.51 9.70
C GLY A 41 5.57 -13.92 9.10
N THR A 42 5.78 -14.89 9.97
CA THR A 42 5.79 -16.32 9.62
C THR A 42 4.72 -17.08 10.39
N ILE A 43 4.23 -18.19 9.83
CA ILE A 43 3.33 -19.08 10.54
C ILE A 43 4.17 -20.11 11.29
N SER A 44 3.97 -20.22 12.60
CA SER A 44 4.63 -21.21 13.46
C SER A 44 3.63 -21.78 14.45
N ASN A 45 3.51 -23.11 14.51
CA ASN A 45 2.58 -23.82 15.40
C ASN A 45 1.11 -23.33 15.30
N GLY A 46 0.64 -23.04 14.08
CA GLY A 46 -0.73 -22.56 13.83
C GLY A 46 -0.98 -21.09 14.22
N ALA A 47 0.03 -20.36 14.66
CA ALA A 47 -0.05 -18.96 15.03
C ALA A 47 0.89 -18.07 14.17
N VAL A 48 0.53 -16.80 13.99
CA VAL A 48 1.39 -15.84 13.31
C VAL A 48 2.46 -15.32 14.28
N LYS A 49 3.73 -15.59 13.96
CA LYS A 49 4.87 -14.92 14.58
C LYS A 49 5.14 -13.64 13.79
N LYS A 50 4.98 -12.50 14.43
CA LYS A 50 5.24 -11.18 13.81
C LYS A 50 6.69 -11.06 13.36
N ALA A 51 6.91 -10.39 12.23
CA ALA A 51 8.25 -10.03 11.78
C ALA A 51 8.89 -9.02 12.75
N ASP A 52 10.20 -9.14 12.93
CA ASP A 52 10.99 -8.30 13.84
C ASP A 52 11.56 -7.09 13.08
N PHE A 53 10.74 -6.05 12.94
CA PHE A 53 11.15 -4.73 12.48
C PHE A 53 10.24 -3.64 13.09
N ALA A 54 10.79 -2.46 13.28
CA ALA A 54 10.03 -1.32 13.78
C ALA A 54 9.23 -0.66 12.66
N VAL A 55 8.01 -0.25 12.97
CA VAL A 55 7.16 0.57 12.10
C VAL A 55 6.66 1.75 12.93
N SER A 56 6.70 2.94 12.34
CA SER A 56 6.06 4.13 12.89
C SER A 56 5.19 4.73 11.81
N ALA A 57 3.94 5.05 12.15
CA ALA A 57 2.95 5.56 11.22
C ALA A 57 2.30 6.83 11.75
N GLN A 58 1.99 7.74 10.83
CA GLN A 58 1.12 8.89 11.09
C GLN A 58 0.11 9.00 9.97
N CYS A 59 -1.17 9.03 10.32
CA CYS A 59 -2.28 8.92 9.38
C CYS A 59 -3.05 10.23 9.26
N PHE A 60 -3.30 10.63 8.02
CA PHE A 60 -4.00 11.87 7.67
C PHE A 60 -5.17 11.53 6.76
N ARG A 61 -6.35 12.09 7.04
CA ARG A 61 -7.46 12.12 6.09
C ARG A 61 -7.27 13.32 5.17
N VAL A 62 -7.32 13.10 3.87
CA VAL A 62 -7.13 14.14 2.84
C VAL A 62 -8.36 14.24 1.93
N ASN A 63 -8.54 15.41 1.32
CA ASN A 63 -9.62 15.67 0.37
C ASN A 63 -9.36 15.02 -0.99
N VAL A 64 -9.37 13.69 -0.99
CA VAL A 64 -9.19 12.84 -2.18
C VAL A 64 -10.30 11.79 -2.15
N ILE A 65 -10.99 11.58 -3.26
CA ILE A 65 -12.13 10.65 -3.32
C ILE A 65 -11.67 9.23 -3.04
N ASP A 66 -10.75 8.70 -3.83
CA ASP A 66 -10.18 7.37 -3.73
C ASP A 66 -8.65 7.39 -3.93
N GLY A 67 -7.99 6.40 -3.37
CA GLY A 67 -6.54 6.22 -3.44
C GLY A 67 -5.84 6.62 -2.14
N HIS A 68 -5.24 5.61 -1.48
CA HIS A 68 -4.40 5.81 -0.32
C HIS A 68 -2.94 5.93 -0.75
N MET A 69 -2.27 6.94 -0.23
CA MET A 69 -0.88 7.21 -0.56
C MET A 69 -0.03 7.15 0.70
N ALA A 70 1.10 6.45 0.62
CA ALA A 70 2.09 6.39 1.67
C ALA A 70 3.41 7.04 1.20
N SER A 71 3.95 7.95 2.01
CA SER A 71 5.35 8.36 1.91
C SER A 71 6.15 7.47 2.84
N VAL A 72 7.00 6.63 2.27
CA VAL A 72 7.69 5.55 2.98
C VAL A 72 9.18 5.87 3.06
N ARG A 73 9.76 5.57 4.21
CA ARG A 73 11.20 5.52 4.42
C ARG A 73 11.55 4.18 5.01
N VAL A 74 12.58 3.54 4.46
CA VAL A 74 12.98 2.20 4.88
C VAL A 74 14.46 2.12 5.21
N ARG A 75 14.78 1.38 6.27
CA ARG A 75 16.11 0.86 6.53
C ARG A 75 16.09 -0.62 6.21
N LEU A 76 16.96 -1.04 5.34
CA LEU A 76 17.06 -2.42 4.90
C LEU A 76 17.98 -3.22 5.82
N LYS A 77 17.71 -4.51 5.95
CA LYS A 77 18.56 -5.40 6.72
C LYS A 77 19.91 -5.67 6.03
N ASN A 78 19.89 -5.73 4.71
CA ASN A 78 21.06 -5.98 3.87
C ASN A 78 21.36 -4.75 3.01
N THR A 79 22.63 -4.48 2.79
CA THR A 79 23.06 -3.44 1.86
C THR A 79 22.67 -3.83 0.43
N THR A 80 22.12 -2.89 -0.31
CA THR A 80 21.74 -3.06 -1.72
C THR A 80 21.90 -1.73 -2.46
N THR A 81 21.80 -1.74 -3.77
CA THR A 81 21.85 -0.53 -4.59
C THR A 81 20.44 0.02 -4.84
N LEU A 82 20.34 1.27 -5.24
CA LEU A 82 19.06 1.87 -5.64
C LEU A 82 18.46 1.12 -6.83
N GLU A 83 19.30 0.71 -7.77
CA GLU A 83 18.89 -0.06 -8.94
C GLU A 83 18.25 -1.40 -8.54
N ASP A 84 18.90 -2.14 -7.64
CA ASP A 84 18.36 -3.41 -7.12
C ASP A 84 16.98 -3.21 -6.44
N VAL A 85 16.80 -2.12 -5.69
CA VAL A 85 15.52 -1.80 -5.04
C VAL A 85 14.44 -1.53 -6.09
N VAL A 86 14.75 -0.73 -7.10
CA VAL A 86 13.83 -0.40 -8.19
C VAL A 86 13.50 -1.65 -9.01
N ASP A 87 14.50 -2.47 -9.33
CA ASP A 87 14.30 -3.70 -10.10
C ASP A 87 13.50 -4.75 -9.32
N ALA A 88 13.74 -4.88 -8.03
CA ALA A 88 12.93 -5.74 -7.18
C ALA A 88 11.45 -5.33 -7.17
N MET A 89 11.15 -4.03 -7.22
CA MET A 89 9.78 -3.53 -7.35
C MET A 89 9.21 -3.80 -8.74
N ARG A 90 9.98 -3.51 -9.81
CA ARG A 90 9.55 -3.69 -11.21
C ARG A 90 9.30 -5.16 -11.58
N THR A 91 10.08 -6.05 -11.01
CA THR A 91 10.03 -7.51 -11.28
C THR A 91 9.22 -8.27 -10.25
N PHE A 92 8.58 -7.57 -9.31
CA PHE A 92 7.75 -8.22 -8.29
C PHE A 92 6.64 -9.05 -8.96
N PRO A 93 6.53 -10.36 -8.66
CA PRO A 93 5.65 -11.25 -9.40
C PRO A 93 4.17 -10.93 -9.16
N SER A 94 3.40 -10.95 -10.23
CA SER A 94 1.94 -11.04 -10.17
C SER A 94 1.51 -12.50 -10.10
N LEU A 95 0.31 -12.72 -9.58
CA LEU A 95 -0.32 -14.04 -9.62
C LEU A 95 -0.93 -14.27 -11.01
N ASP A 96 -0.85 -15.50 -11.54
CA ASP A 96 -1.54 -15.89 -12.76
C ASP A 96 -3.00 -16.29 -12.43
N LEU A 97 -3.80 -15.29 -12.03
CA LEU A 97 -5.20 -15.43 -11.62
C LEU A 97 -6.04 -14.34 -12.30
N HIS A 98 -7.33 -14.60 -12.47
CA HIS A 98 -8.23 -13.73 -13.24
C HIS A 98 -8.27 -12.28 -12.71
N SER A 99 -8.33 -12.10 -11.40
CA SER A 99 -8.39 -10.77 -10.77
C SER A 99 -7.01 -10.15 -10.51
N SER A 100 -5.92 -10.84 -10.85
CA SER A 100 -4.57 -10.32 -10.67
C SER A 100 -4.21 -9.32 -11.77
N PRO A 101 -3.61 -8.17 -11.45
CA PRO A 101 -3.11 -7.28 -12.48
C PRO A 101 -1.88 -7.89 -13.17
N LYS A 102 -1.63 -7.53 -14.43
CA LYS A 102 -0.43 -7.97 -15.14
C LYS A 102 0.87 -7.58 -14.44
N ARG A 103 0.88 -6.41 -13.81
CA ARG A 103 1.96 -5.92 -12.95
C ARG A 103 1.38 -5.53 -11.63
N LEU A 104 1.85 -6.17 -10.56
CA LEU A 104 1.40 -5.84 -9.22
C LEU A 104 1.96 -4.49 -8.76
N ILE A 105 3.23 -4.24 -9.07
CA ILE A 105 3.87 -2.95 -8.76
C ILE A 105 4.24 -2.27 -10.08
N GLU A 106 3.74 -1.06 -10.27
CA GLU A 106 4.08 -0.19 -11.39
C GLU A 106 4.99 0.92 -10.89
N VAL A 107 6.26 0.91 -11.34
CA VAL A 107 7.23 1.94 -10.97
C VAL A 107 7.26 3.03 -12.03
N THR A 108 7.08 4.27 -11.61
CA THR A 108 7.15 5.45 -12.48
C THR A 108 8.37 6.30 -12.17
N ASP A 109 9.03 6.79 -13.21
CA ASP A 109 10.15 7.70 -13.13
C ASP A 109 9.71 9.20 -13.23
N GLU A 110 8.42 9.43 -13.47
CA GLU A 110 7.83 10.77 -13.53
C GLU A 110 7.97 11.51 -12.19
N PRO A 111 8.61 12.69 -12.14
CA PRO A 111 8.92 13.37 -10.88
C PRO A 111 7.70 13.75 -10.03
N SER A 112 6.54 13.94 -10.65
CA SER A 112 5.28 14.32 -9.98
C SER A 112 4.34 13.15 -9.69
N ARG A 113 4.78 11.90 -9.93
CA ARG A 113 3.96 10.70 -9.76
C ARG A 113 4.47 9.83 -8.61
N PRO A 114 3.61 9.01 -7.97
CA PRO A 114 2.20 8.78 -8.29
C PRO A 114 1.29 9.93 -7.82
N GLN A 115 0.15 10.07 -8.52
CA GLN A 115 -0.94 10.96 -8.14
C GLN A 115 -2.25 10.18 -8.04
N THR A 116 -3.04 10.40 -7.00
CA THR A 116 -4.26 9.64 -6.74
C THR A 116 -5.22 9.62 -7.92
N ARG A 117 -5.45 10.77 -8.56
CA ARG A 117 -6.38 10.88 -9.69
C ARG A 117 -5.87 10.21 -10.98
N LEU A 118 -4.56 10.13 -11.17
CA LEU A 118 -3.96 9.66 -12.41
C LEU A 118 -3.52 8.18 -12.34
N ASP A 119 -3.26 7.67 -11.14
CA ASP A 119 -2.59 6.37 -10.97
C ASP A 119 -3.39 5.34 -10.17
N ARG A 120 -4.43 5.77 -9.43
CA ARG A 120 -5.19 4.83 -8.59
C ARG A 120 -5.86 3.71 -9.37
N ASP A 121 -6.19 3.96 -10.65
CA ASP A 121 -6.89 3.00 -11.51
C ASP A 121 -5.93 2.10 -12.32
N ASN A 122 -4.62 2.22 -12.13
CA ASN A 122 -3.65 1.35 -12.78
C ASN A 122 -3.94 -0.13 -12.48
N GLY A 123 -3.85 -0.99 -13.51
CA GLY A 123 -4.23 -2.39 -13.42
C GLY A 123 -5.67 -2.60 -12.99
N ASN A 124 -6.60 -1.76 -13.45
CA ASN A 124 -8.01 -1.73 -13.02
C ASN A 124 -8.17 -1.52 -11.49
N GLY A 125 -7.31 -0.69 -10.89
CA GLY A 125 -7.28 -0.43 -9.47
C GLY A 125 -6.61 -1.51 -8.63
N MET A 126 -6.03 -2.54 -9.26
CA MET A 126 -5.37 -3.66 -8.58
C MET A 126 -3.85 -3.52 -8.51
N SER A 127 -3.23 -2.64 -9.30
CA SER A 127 -1.80 -2.34 -9.20
C SER A 127 -1.49 -1.33 -8.09
N ILE A 128 -0.28 -1.42 -7.56
CA ILE A 128 0.30 -0.43 -6.66
C ILE A 128 1.26 0.41 -7.49
N THR A 129 1.06 1.72 -7.54
CA THR A 129 1.98 2.61 -8.25
C THR A 129 3.02 3.16 -7.27
N VAL A 130 4.29 2.96 -7.60
CA VAL A 130 5.42 3.45 -6.82
C VAL A 130 6.21 4.46 -7.65
N GLY A 131 6.58 5.55 -7.03
CA GLY A 131 7.44 6.56 -7.63
C GLY A 131 8.28 7.27 -6.58
N ARG A 132 9.12 8.21 -7.03
CA ARG A 132 9.98 8.98 -6.12
C ARG A 132 10.93 8.10 -5.31
N VAL A 133 11.43 7.02 -5.91
CA VAL A 133 12.39 6.11 -5.27
C VAL A 133 13.77 6.75 -5.28
N PHE A 134 14.28 7.10 -4.11
CA PHE A 134 15.57 7.80 -3.94
C PHE A 134 16.30 7.29 -2.69
N PRO A 135 17.64 7.46 -2.63
CA PRO A 135 18.36 7.37 -1.37
C PRO A 135 17.79 8.37 -0.34
N ASP A 136 17.83 7.99 0.93
CA ASP A 136 17.37 8.83 2.04
C ASP A 136 18.55 9.25 2.93
N ASN A 137 18.47 10.44 3.52
CA ASN A 137 19.58 10.97 4.34
C ASN A 137 19.61 10.37 5.76
N VAL A 138 18.52 9.72 6.20
CA VAL A 138 18.39 9.18 7.57
C VAL A 138 18.23 7.65 7.53
N PHE A 139 17.49 7.17 6.55
CA PHE A 139 17.28 5.76 6.24
C PHE A 139 18.04 5.40 4.95
N ASP A 140 17.87 4.19 4.45
CA ASP A 140 18.55 3.79 3.21
C ASP A 140 17.82 4.35 1.98
N TYR A 141 16.50 4.19 1.93
CA TYR A 141 15.68 4.61 0.79
C TYR A 141 14.36 5.24 1.22
N ARG A 142 13.84 6.09 0.32
CA ARG A 142 12.49 6.67 0.42
C ARG A 142 11.76 6.53 -0.89
N PHE A 143 10.45 6.39 -0.82
CA PHE A 143 9.58 6.34 -1.99
C PHE A 143 8.15 6.72 -1.64
N VAL A 144 7.32 6.91 -2.66
CA VAL A 144 5.88 7.12 -2.52
C VAL A 144 5.16 5.94 -3.16
N ALA A 145 4.22 5.34 -2.44
CA ALA A 145 3.37 4.27 -2.93
C ALA A 145 1.91 4.71 -2.91
N LEU A 146 1.16 4.33 -3.92
CA LEU A 146 -0.27 4.61 -4.09
C LEU A 146 -1.01 3.32 -4.40
N SER A 147 -2.12 3.08 -3.72
CA SER A 147 -3.02 1.96 -3.97
C SER A 147 -4.49 2.42 -3.93
N HIS A 148 -5.33 1.79 -4.74
CA HIS A 148 -6.78 2.03 -4.70
C HIS A 148 -7.39 1.37 -3.47
N ASN A 149 -7.88 2.14 -2.53
CA ASN A 149 -8.34 1.65 -1.21
C ASN A 149 -9.61 0.81 -1.27
N THR A 150 -10.52 1.07 -2.19
CA THR A 150 -11.80 0.34 -2.30
C THR A 150 -11.73 -0.84 -3.27
N VAL A 151 -10.79 -0.85 -4.21
CA VAL A 151 -10.54 -1.98 -5.12
C VAL A 151 -9.42 -2.86 -4.56
N ARG A 152 -8.15 -2.48 -4.70
CA ARG A 152 -7.03 -3.26 -4.18
C ARG A 152 -7.10 -3.45 -2.67
N GLY A 153 -7.47 -2.42 -1.93
CA GLY A 153 -7.54 -2.45 -0.47
C GLY A 153 -8.76 -3.17 0.10
N ALA A 154 -9.74 -3.54 -0.73
CA ALA A 154 -10.99 -4.15 -0.27
C ALA A 154 -11.52 -5.22 -1.24
N ALA A 155 -12.49 -4.89 -2.08
CA ALA A 155 -13.26 -5.86 -2.87
C ALA A 155 -12.40 -6.69 -3.82
N GLY A 156 -11.48 -6.08 -4.57
CA GLY A 156 -10.62 -6.76 -5.53
C GLY A 156 -9.67 -7.76 -4.87
N SER A 157 -9.06 -7.39 -3.73
CA SER A 157 -8.20 -8.32 -2.98
C SER A 157 -8.99 -9.45 -2.31
N ALA A 158 -10.23 -9.23 -1.90
CA ALA A 158 -11.08 -10.29 -1.36
C ALA A 158 -11.35 -11.36 -2.43
N ILE A 159 -11.69 -10.93 -3.65
CA ILE A 159 -11.90 -11.84 -4.79
C ILE A 159 -10.60 -12.57 -5.15
N LEU A 160 -9.49 -11.85 -5.30
CA LEU A 160 -8.18 -12.44 -5.62
C LEU A 160 -7.72 -13.44 -4.56
N ASN A 161 -7.98 -13.20 -3.29
CA ASN A 161 -7.69 -14.17 -2.22
C ASN A 161 -8.54 -15.44 -2.35
N ALA A 162 -9.83 -15.33 -2.71
CA ALA A 162 -10.68 -16.49 -2.96
C ALA A 162 -10.16 -17.30 -4.16
N GLU A 163 -9.80 -16.64 -5.26
CA GLU A 163 -9.19 -17.29 -6.43
C GLU A 163 -7.89 -18.02 -6.05
N LEU A 164 -7.04 -17.39 -5.22
CA LEU A 164 -5.80 -17.99 -4.74
C LEU A 164 -6.04 -19.23 -3.88
N LEU A 165 -7.03 -19.20 -2.99
CA LEU A 165 -7.38 -20.37 -2.15
C LEU A 165 -7.87 -21.55 -2.99
N ILE A 166 -8.66 -21.28 -4.04
CA ILE A 166 -9.11 -22.29 -5.01
C ILE A 166 -7.91 -22.87 -5.79
N ASP A 167 -7.04 -22.00 -6.33
CA ASP A 167 -5.83 -22.41 -7.05
C ASP A 167 -4.92 -23.31 -6.19
N LYS A 168 -4.77 -22.96 -4.93
CA LYS A 168 -3.99 -23.75 -3.95
C LYS A 168 -4.73 -24.96 -3.39
N ARG A 169 -5.97 -25.22 -3.81
CA ARG A 169 -6.83 -26.32 -3.34
C ARG A 169 -7.00 -26.31 -1.81
N MET A 170 -7.12 -25.11 -1.24
CA MET A 170 -7.35 -24.93 0.18
C MET A 170 -8.85 -24.86 0.53
N ILE A 171 -9.68 -24.64 -0.47
CA ILE A 171 -11.15 -24.69 -0.44
C ILE A 171 -11.64 -25.31 -1.74
#